data_cbdf00b28fc80fdf32fffbceee151ea9
#
_entry.id   cbdf00b28fc80fdf32fffbceee151ea9
#
_cell.length_a   1.000
_cell.length_b   1.000
_cell.length_c   1.000
_cell.angle_alpha   90.00
_cell.angle_beta   90.00
_cell.angle_gamma   90.00
#
_symmetry.space_group_name_H-M   'P 1'
#
loop_
_entity.id
_entity.type
_entity.pdbx_description
1 polymer ?
#
loop_
_entity_poly.entity_id
_entity_poly.type
_entity_poly.pdbx_seq_one_letter_code
_entity_poly.pdbx_strand_id
1 'polypeptide(L)' 'NYEIARENICGYIFLLSRLSKDAEPTEKMQMESKIQDLIYYRDNLQIEDKDNIQKVLNRLIPEYQAEQNNQTAKKN' A
#
# COMPACT_ATOMS: atom_id res chain seq x y z
N ASN A 1 9.35 -3.64 -12.59
CA ASN A 1 10.12 -2.42 -12.64
C ASN A 1 10.15 -1.76 -11.28
N TYR A 2 11.34 -1.38 -10.85
CA TYR A 2 11.56 -0.80 -9.52
C TYR A 2 10.76 0.49 -9.30
N GLU A 3 10.77 1.39 -10.27
CA GLU A 3 10.07 2.65 -10.13
C GLU A 3 8.56 2.46 -10.00
N ILE A 4 7.99 1.56 -10.79
CA ILE A 4 6.57 1.27 -10.72
C ILE A 4 6.20 0.66 -9.37
N ALA A 5 7.02 -0.28 -8.89
CA ALA A 5 6.79 -0.89 -7.58
C ALA A 5 6.82 0.17 -6.48
N ARG A 6 7.81 1.05 -6.52
CA ARG A 6 7.96 2.10 -5.52
C ARG A 6 6.76 3.05 -5.55
N GLU A 7 6.34 3.46 -6.74
CA GLU A 7 5.20 4.36 -6.87
C GLU A 7 3.92 3.73 -6.33
N ASN A 8 3.70 2.45 -6.60
CA ASN A 8 2.52 1.75 -6.08
C ASN A 8 2.56 1.64 -4.56
N ILE A 9 3.71 1.35 -3.99
CA ILE A 9 3.84 1.27 -2.55
C ILE A 9 3.60 2.64 -1.92
N CYS A 10 4.20 3.68 -2.46
CA CYS A 10 4.01 5.04 -1.94
C CYS A 10 2.57 5.50 -2.07
N GLY A 11 1.93 5.19 -3.19
CA GLY A 11 0.53 5.53 -3.40
C GLY A 11 -0.38 4.84 -2.39
N TYR A 12 -0.11 3.59 -2.11
CA TYR A 12 -0.89 2.82 -1.14
C TYR A 12 -0.68 3.37 0.28
N ILE A 13 0.56 3.70 0.63
CA ILE A 13 0.86 4.33 1.92
C ILE A 13 0.06 5.63 2.07
N PHE A 14 0.07 6.45 1.04
CA PHE A 14 -0.64 7.72 1.04
C PHE A 14 -2.15 7.51 1.22
N LEU A 15 -2.70 6.55 0.49
CA LEU A 15 -4.13 6.23 0.59
C LEU A 15 -4.50 5.79 2.01
N LEU A 16 -3.74 4.87 2.58
CA LEU A 16 -4.01 4.39 3.93
C LEU A 16 -3.85 5.49 4.96
N SER A 17 -2.88 6.38 4.76
CA SER A 17 -2.67 7.51 5.68
C SER A 17 -3.87 8.44 5.67
N ARG A 18 -4.46 8.69 4.50
CA ARG A 18 -5.66 9.52 4.39
C ARG A 18 -6.84 8.84 5.07
N LEU A 19 -7.02 7.56 4.82
CA LEU A 19 -8.15 6.81 5.37
C LEU A 19 -8.07 6.70 6.89
N SER A 20 -6.88 6.59 7.43
CA SER A 20 -6.70 6.41 8.87
C SER A 20 -7.16 7.63 9.66
N LYS A 21 -7.19 8.80 9.04
CA LYS A 21 -7.61 10.02 9.74
C LYS A 21 -9.05 9.96 10.21
N ASP A 22 -9.91 9.31 9.43
CA ASP A 22 -11.33 9.20 9.73
C ASP A 22 -11.75 7.81 10.16
N ALA A 23 -10.78 6.91 10.32
CA ALA A 23 -11.07 5.53 10.68
C ALA A 23 -11.29 5.37 12.18
N GLU A 24 -12.06 4.34 12.54
CA GLU A 24 -12.22 3.98 13.94
C GLU A 24 -10.91 3.44 14.49
N PRO A 25 -10.71 3.49 15.83
CA PRO A 25 -9.43 3.09 16.41
C PRO A 25 -8.94 1.71 15.97
N THR A 26 -9.82 0.72 15.88
CA THR A 26 -9.43 -0.62 15.47
C THR A 26 -8.94 -0.64 14.02
N GLU A 27 -9.70 0.01 13.14
CA GLU A 27 -9.32 0.09 11.73
C GLU A 27 -8.04 0.90 11.56
N LYS A 28 -7.91 1.98 12.33
CA LYS A 28 -6.73 2.82 12.29
C LYS A 28 -5.47 2.03 12.64
N MET A 29 -5.54 1.19 13.66
CA MET A 29 -4.42 0.35 14.04
C MET A 29 -4.03 -0.62 12.92
N GLN A 30 -5.02 -1.21 12.26
CA GLN A 30 -4.76 -2.11 11.14
C GLN A 30 -4.10 -1.38 9.98
N MET A 31 -4.58 -0.19 9.68
CA MET A 31 -4.01 0.62 8.61
C MET A 31 -2.58 1.04 8.92
N GLU A 32 -2.33 1.45 10.16
CA GLU A 32 -0.98 1.84 10.57
C GLU A 32 -0.01 0.66 10.48
N SER A 33 -0.45 -0.52 10.88
CA SER A 33 0.37 -1.73 10.76
C SER A 33 0.72 -2.00 9.30
N LYS A 34 -0.26 -1.88 8.42
CA LYS A 34 -0.03 -2.09 6.99
C LYS A 34 0.90 -1.04 6.41
N ILE A 35 0.76 0.21 6.85
CA ILE A 35 1.67 1.28 6.43
C ILE A 35 3.11 0.95 6.82
N GLN A 36 3.33 0.44 8.02
CA GLN A 36 4.67 0.06 8.44
C GLN A 36 5.24 -1.04 7.56
N ASP A 37 4.43 -2.03 7.22
CA ASP A 37 4.87 -3.10 6.31
C ASP A 37 5.24 -2.54 4.95
N LEU A 38 4.44 -1.63 4.44
CA LEU A 38 4.70 -1.01 3.14
C LEU A 38 5.97 -0.19 3.15
N ILE A 39 6.24 0.54 4.24
CA ILE A 39 7.47 1.29 4.38
C ILE A 39 8.67 0.35 4.35
N TYR A 40 8.55 -0.78 5.03
CA TYR A 40 9.60 -1.80 5.03
C TYR A 40 9.89 -2.28 3.60
N TYR A 41 8.85 -2.62 2.85
CA TYR A 41 9.02 -3.06 1.47
C TYR A 41 9.66 -1.97 0.62
N ARG A 42 9.21 -0.73 0.77
CA ARG A 42 9.76 0.38 0.00
C ARG A 42 11.26 0.54 0.26
N ASP A 43 11.65 0.49 1.53
CA ASP A 43 13.05 0.71 1.90
C ASP A 43 13.94 -0.44 1.44
N ASN A 44 13.39 -1.64 1.34
CA ASN A 44 14.16 -2.82 0.94
C ASN A 44 14.16 -3.07 -0.56
N LEU A 45 13.29 -2.42 -1.32
CA LEU A 45 13.28 -2.58 -2.77
C LEU A 45 14.59 -2.17 -3.42
N GLN A 46 15.31 -1.23 -2.82
CA GLN A 46 16.58 -0.78 -3.37
C GLN A 46 17.64 -1.87 -3.34
N ILE A 47 17.49 -2.83 -2.43
CA ILE A 47 18.47 -3.89 -2.20
C ILE A 47 18.01 -5.19 -2.87
N GLU A 48 16.70 -5.30 -3.12
CA GLU A 48 16.10 -6.52 -3.61
C GLU A 48 16.32 -6.73 -5.11
N ASP A 49 16.33 -7.99 -5.52
CA ASP A 49 16.47 -8.35 -6.91
C ASP A 49 15.12 -8.25 -7.65
N LYS A 50 15.16 -8.54 -8.95
CA LYS A 50 13.98 -8.43 -9.81
C LYS A 50 12.85 -9.36 -9.39
N ASP A 51 13.18 -10.52 -8.85
CA ASP A 51 12.16 -11.49 -8.45
C ASP A 51 11.33 -10.94 -7.30
N ASN A 52 11.99 -10.29 -6.33
CA ASN A 52 11.28 -9.69 -5.21
C ASN A 52 10.44 -8.50 -5.65
N ILE A 53 10.95 -7.69 -6.57
CA ILE A 53 10.19 -6.58 -7.12
C ILE A 53 8.93 -7.11 -7.79
N GLN A 54 9.06 -8.18 -8.57
CA GLN A 54 7.92 -8.78 -9.25
C GLN A 54 6.88 -9.31 -8.26
N LYS A 55 7.33 -9.96 -7.18
CA LYS A 55 6.43 -10.45 -6.14
C LYS A 55 5.67 -9.31 -5.48
N VAL A 56 6.36 -8.20 -5.19
CA VAL A 56 5.73 -7.03 -4.59
C VAL A 56 4.66 -6.48 -5.52
N LEU A 57 4.98 -6.33 -6.80
CA LEU A 57 4.00 -5.83 -7.78
C LEU A 57 2.78 -6.72 -7.86
N ASN A 58 3.00 -8.03 -7.96
CA ASN A 58 1.90 -8.97 -8.10
C ASN A 58 0.98 -9.00 -6.88
N ARG A 59 1.52 -8.68 -5.72
CA ARG A 59 0.76 -8.71 -4.47
C ARG A 59 0.10 -7.37 -4.16
N LEU A 60 0.82 -6.26 -4.34
CA LEU A 60 0.36 -4.96 -3.89
C LEU A 60 -0.59 -4.26 -4.86
N ILE A 61 -0.39 -4.44 -6.16
CA ILE A 61 -1.25 -3.76 -7.13
C ILE A 61 -2.72 -4.14 -6.97
N PRO A 62 -3.07 -5.45 -6.90
CA PRO A 62 -4.46 -5.82 -6.70
C PRO A 62 -5.03 -5.29 -5.38
N GLU A 63 -4.25 -5.31 -4.31
CA GLU A 63 -4.70 -4.79 -3.02
C GLU A 63 -4.99 -3.29 -3.09
N TYR A 64 -4.09 -2.55 -3.72
CA TYR A 64 -4.25 -1.11 -3.88
C TYR A 64 -5.50 -0.79 -4.70
N GLN A 65 -5.68 -1.50 -5.82
CA GLN A 65 -6.85 -1.30 -6.66
C GLN A 65 -8.15 -1.62 -5.94
N ALA A 66 -8.15 -2.70 -5.15
CA ALA A 66 -9.34 -3.06 -4.38
C ALA A 66 -9.67 -1.98 -3.35
N GLU A 67 -8.66 -1.42 -2.72
CA GLU A 67 -8.88 -0.36 -1.72
C GLU A 67 -9.41 0.91 -2.38
N GLN A 68 -8.88 1.28 -3.53
CA GLN A 68 -9.37 2.43 -4.29
C GLN A 68 -10.83 2.24 -4.70
N ASN A 69 -11.19 1.03 -5.13
CA ASN A 69 -12.56 0.72 -5.53
C ASN A 69 -13.50 0.80 -4.33
N ASN A 70 -13.06 0.33 -3.17
CA ASN A 70 -13.87 0.42 -1.95
C ASN A 70 -14.14 1.88 -1.58
N GLN A 71 -13.15 2.74 -1.74
CA GLN A 71 -13.33 4.16 -1.44
C GLN A 71 -14.30 4.81 -2.41
N THR A 72 -14.22 4.46 -3.68
CA THR A 72 -15.14 4.98 -4.68
C THR A 72 -16.57 4.53 -4.36
N ALA A 73 -16.76 3.28 -3.96
CA ALA A 73 -18.08 2.76 -3.62
C ALA A 73 -18.66 3.46 -2.38
N LYS A 74 -17.81 3.76 -1.40
CA LYS A 74 -18.25 4.41 -0.17
C LYS A 74 -18.71 5.85 -0.37
N LYS A 75 -18.22 6.51 -1.41
CA LYS A 75 -18.59 7.88 -1.70
C LYS A 75 -20.00 8.02 -2.27
N ASN A 76 -20.54 6.95 -2.75
CA ASN A 76 -21.89 6.95 -3.29
C ASN A 76 -22.91 6.57 -2.24
#